data_e622dce72baac248e1e19e919a4e1fa4
#
_entry.id   e622dce72baac248e1e19e919a4e1fa4
#
_cell.length_a   1.000
_cell.length_b   1.000
_cell.length_c   1.000
_cell.angle_alpha   90.00
_cell.angle_beta   90.00
_cell.angle_gamma   90.00
#
_symmetry.space_group_name_H-M   'P 1'
#
loop_
_entity.id
_entity.type
_entity.pdbx_description
1 polymer ?
#
loop_
_entity_poly.entity_id
_entity_poly.type
_entity_poly.pdbx_seq_one_letter_code
_entity_poly.pdbx_strand_id
1 'polypeptide(L)'
;LIYNELRGKGIVLPPKKDTFKDNPYEGAYVKEPEPGAYNWVVSFDLNSLYPHLIMQYNVSPETMVLDYPPQAVTVDKLLGKEVNTSYCKRQNLSMAANGYHFRRDIQGFLPAMMERMYNERSKFKKQMLETQQLYENEKNPSERVKLSKEVARLDNMQMARKIQIN
;
A
#
# COMPACT_ATOMS: atom_id res chain seq x y z
N LEU A 1 5.18 14.98 0.64
CA LEU A 1 4.23 14.44 1.61
C LEU A 1 4.95 13.99 2.88
N ILE A 2 5.82 12.96 2.81
CA ILE A 2 6.61 12.41 3.95
C ILE A 2 7.36 13.52 4.68
N TYR A 3 8.08 14.38 3.96
CA TYR A 3 8.81 15.51 4.55
C TYR A 3 7.91 16.42 5.40
N ASN A 4 6.74 16.82 4.87
CA ASN A 4 5.83 17.72 5.57
C ASN A 4 5.24 17.08 6.83
N GLU A 5 4.94 15.80 6.77
CA GLU A 5 4.42 15.02 7.90
C GLU A 5 5.46 14.89 9.02
N LEU A 6 6.70 14.55 8.67
CA LEU A 6 7.80 14.42 9.63
C LEU A 6 8.19 15.76 10.22
N ARG A 7 8.24 16.83 9.40
CA ARG A 7 8.46 18.19 9.88
C ARG A 7 7.40 18.64 10.89
N GLY A 8 6.12 18.32 10.60
CA GLY A 8 5.02 18.60 11.53
C GLY A 8 5.15 17.89 12.89
N LYS A 9 5.86 16.76 12.91
CA LYS A 9 6.19 15.99 14.13
C LYS A 9 7.53 16.37 14.76
N GLY A 10 8.22 17.38 14.24
CA GLY A 10 9.54 17.79 14.73
C GLY A 10 10.67 16.80 14.40
N ILE A 11 10.46 15.88 13.46
CA ILE A 11 11.43 14.88 13.07
C ILE A 11 12.27 15.41 11.91
N VAL A 12 13.58 15.43 12.09
CA VAL A 12 14.54 15.86 11.06
C VAL A 12 14.92 14.67 10.19
N LEU A 13 14.71 14.80 8.88
CA LEU A 13 15.18 13.82 7.90
C LEU A 13 16.69 13.98 7.69
N PRO A 14 17.45 12.87 7.69
CA PRO A 14 18.86 12.92 7.31
C PRO A 14 18.99 13.33 5.84
N PRO A 15 20.11 13.97 5.45
CA PRO A 15 20.37 14.29 4.06
C PRO A 15 20.43 13.02 3.20
N LYS A 16 19.98 13.14 1.96
CA LYS A 16 20.08 12.05 1.00
C LYS A 16 21.56 11.66 0.83
N LYS A 17 21.89 10.41 1.09
CA LYS A 17 23.20 9.86 0.75
C LYS A 17 23.15 9.34 -0.68
N ASP A 18 24.12 9.70 -1.48
CA ASP A 18 24.32 9.09 -2.79
C ASP A 18 24.82 7.66 -2.58
N THR A 19 23.90 6.72 -2.67
CA THR A 19 24.22 5.29 -2.66
C THR A 19 24.20 4.79 -4.09
N PHE A 20 25.33 4.35 -4.60
CA PHE A 20 25.39 3.55 -5.83
C PHE A 20 24.73 2.20 -5.51
N LYS A 21 23.69 1.89 -6.25
CA LYS A 21 23.10 0.55 -6.23
C LYS A 21 23.83 -0.27 -7.28
N ASP A 22 24.74 -1.12 -6.83
CA ASP A 22 25.52 -2.00 -7.71
C ASP A 22 24.62 -3.05 -8.40
N ASN A 23 23.50 -3.40 -7.78
CA ASN A 23 22.53 -4.33 -8.34
C ASN A 23 21.11 -3.73 -8.28
N PRO A 24 20.43 -3.52 -9.42
CA PRO A 24 19.01 -3.19 -9.41
C PRO A 24 18.23 -4.41 -8.86
N TYR A 25 17.23 -4.15 -8.02
CA TYR A 25 16.31 -5.20 -7.61
C TYR A 25 15.39 -5.56 -8.79
N GLU A 26 15.04 -6.83 -8.89
CA GLU A 26 14.08 -7.31 -9.88
C GLU A 26 12.71 -6.64 -9.67
N GLY A 27 12.03 -6.32 -10.76
CA GLY A 27 10.66 -5.83 -10.75
C GLY A 27 9.64 -6.94 -10.45
N ALA A 28 8.38 -6.66 -10.74
CA ALA A 28 7.34 -7.66 -10.59
C ALA A 28 7.53 -8.83 -11.58
N TYR A 29 7.33 -10.06 -11.10
CA TYR A 29 7.29 -11.22 -11.98
C TYR A 29 6.04 -11.16 -12.86
N VAL A 30 6.23 -11.31 -14.16
CA VAL A 30 5.15 -11.45 -15.14
C VAL A 30 5.29 -12.81 -15.81
N LYS A 31 4.30 -13.68 -15.58
CA LYS A 31 4.26 -14.98 -16.27
C LYS A 31 3.84 -14.75 -17.72
N GLU A 32 4.59 -15.33 -18.66
CA GLU A 32 4.21 -15.35 -20.07
C GLU A 32 2.86 -16.05 -20.25
N PRO A 33 1.91 -15.43 -21.01
CA PRO A 33 0.62 -16.05 -21.25
C PRO A 33 0.76 -17.27 -22.15
N GLU A 34 -0.02 -18.29 -21.85
CA GLU A 34 -0.16 -19.46 -22.72
C GLU A 34 -1.26 -19.16 -23.75
N PRO A 35 -0.92 -18.98 -25.04
CA PRO A 35 -1.94 -18.66 -26.06
C PRO A 35 -2.93 -19.81 -26.22
N GLY A 36 -4.21 -19.48 -26.27
CA GLY A 36 -5.27 -20.48 -26.41
C GLY A 36 -6.67 -19.89 -26.22
N ALA A 37 -7.68 -20.71 -26.45
CA ALA A 37 -9.05 -20.40 -26.13
C ALA A 37 -9.40 -21.05 -24.79
N TYR A 38 -9.86 -20.27 -23.84
CA TYR A 38 -10.19 -20.72 -22.49
C TYR A 38 -11.66 -20.48 -22.17
N ASN A 39 -12.31 -21.47 -21.56
CA ASN A 39 -13.64 -21.33 -20.98
C ASN A 39 -13.50 -21.03 -19.49
N TRP A 40 -14.42 -20.25 -18.95
CA TRP A 40 -14.49 -19.95 -17.51
C TRP A 40 -13.24 -19.25 -16.95
N VAL A 41 -12.85 -18.13 -17.57
CA VAL A 41 -11.74 -17.30 -17.11
C VAL A 41 -12.18 -16.47 -15.93
N VAL A 42 -11.43 -16.54 -14.80
CA VAL A 42 -11.63 -15.72 -13.63
C VAL A 42 -10.38 -14.86 -13.41
N SER A 43 -10.57 -13.55 -13.27
CA SER A 43 -9.50 -12.60 -12.99
C SER A 43 -9.57 -12.14 -11.54
N PHE A 44 -8.44 -12.18 -10.84
CA PHE A 44 -8.30 -11.64 -9.48
C PHE A 44 -7.29 -10.51 -9.48
N ASP A 45 -7.61 -9.45 -8.73
CA ASP A 45 -6.71 -8.32 -8.51
C ASP A 45 -6.64 -7.98 -7.02
N LEU A 46 -5.42 -7.69 -6.54
CA LEU A 46 -5.18 -7.31 -5.16
C LEU A 46 -5.22 -5.77 -5.03
N ASN A 47 -6.28 -5.27 -4.42
CA ASN A 47 -6.44 -3.84 -4.21
C ASN A 47 -5.29 -3.25 -3.38
N SER A 48 -4.56 -2.28 -3.97
CA SER A 48 -3.52 -1.51 -3.26
C SER A 48 -2.50 -2.40 -2.55
N LEU A 49 -1.93 -3.39 -3.26
CA LEU A 49 -1.05 -4.42 -2.69
C LEU A 49 0.09 -3.84 -1.85
N TYR A 50 0.88 -2.90 -2.40
CA TYR A 50 2.04 -2.34 -1.69
C TYR A 50 1.66 -1.61 -0.39
N PRO A 51 0.67 -0.70 -0.37
CA PRO A 51 0.21 -0.09 0.87
C PRO A 51 -0.21 -1.11 1.92
N HIS A 52 -0.95 -2.16 1.53
CA HIS A 52 -1.38 -3.19 2.47
C HIS A 52 -0.21 -4.02 3.02
N LEU A 53 0.81 -4.33 2.21
CA LEU A 53 2.01 -5.00 2.70
C LEU A 53 2.77 -4.12 3.70
N ILE A 54 2.93 -2.81 3.42
CA ILE A 54 3.54 -1.87 4.35
C ILE A 54 2.80 -1.84 5.69
N MET A 55 1.46 -1.79 5.65
CA MET A 55 0.63 -1.81 6.86
C MET A 55 0.69 -3.14 7.59
N GLN A 56 0.57 -4.26 6.87
CA GLN A 56 0.52 -5.61 7.43
C GLN A 56 1.81 -5.99 8.14
N TYR A 57 2.95 -5.68 7.53
CA TYR A 57 4.27 -6.00 8.09
C TYR A 57 4.82 -4.89 8.98
N ASN A 58 4.12 -3.77 9.09
CA ASN A 58 4.54 -2.58 9.84
C ASN A 58 5.90 -2.04 9.36
N VAL A 59 6.09 -1.97 8.04
CA VAL A 59 7.35 -1.58 7.41
C VAL A 59 7.59 -0.08 7.58
N SER A 60 8.53 0.28 8.45
CA SER A 60 8.95 1.66 8.68
C SER A 60 10.39 1.67 9.23
N PRO A 61 11.18 2.73 9.01
CA PRO A 61 12.55 2.79 9.52
C PRO A 61 12.65 2.60 11.03
N GLU A 62 11.75 3.20 11.80
CA GLU A 62 11.75 3.15 13.27
C GLU A 62 11.22 1.83 13.84
N THR A 63 10.54 1.03 13.04
CA THR A 63 10.06 -0.30 13.44
C THR A 63 11.00 -1.41 13.03
N MET A 64 11.97 -1.12 12.15
CA MET A 64 12.95 -2.10 11.70
C MET A 64 13.88 -2.51 12.83
N VAL A 65 14.06 -3.82 13.01
CA VAL A 65 14.94 -4.41 14.03
C VAL A 65 16.23 -4.83 13.35
N LEU A 66 17.34 -4.23 13.78
CA LEU A 66 18.67 -4.49 13.22
C LEU A 66 19.45 -5.55 14.00
N ASP A 67 18.99 -5.92 15.20
CA ASP A 67 19.68 -6.89 16.09
C ASP A 67 19.62 -8.34 15.56
N TYR A 68 18.73 -8.59 14.60
CA TYR A 68 18.59 -9.89 13.96
C TYR A 68 19.07 -9.79 12.52
N PRO A 69 20.06 -10.59 12.13
CA PRO A 69 20.46 -10.66 10.72
C PRO A 69 19.29 -11.14 9.88
N PRO A 70 19.10 -10.57 8.67
CA PRO A 70 18.04 -11.02 7.79
C PRO A 70 18.23 -12.51 7.49
N GLN A 71 17.16 -13.27 7.57
CA GLN A 71 17.19 -14.68 7.19
C GLN A 71 17.18 -14.78 5.65
N ALA A 72 17.96 -15.70 5.12
CA ALA A 72 17.88 -16.04 3.70
C ALA A 72 16.54 -16.74 3.41
N VAL A 73 15.55 -15.95 3.02
CA VAL A 73 14.21 -16.43 2.69
C VAL A 73 14.08 -16.50 1.16
N THR A 74 13.71 -17.67 0.66
CA THR A 74 13.37 -17.87 -0.76
C THR A 74 11.89 -18.24 -0.87
N VAL A 75 11.32 -18.07 -2.06
CA VAL A 75 9.92 -18.45 -2.33
C VAL A 75 9.70 -19.94 -2.02
N ASP A 76 10.63 -20.80 -2.42
CA ASP A 76 10.53 -22.24 -2.18
C ASP A 76 10.50 -22.58 -0.69
N LYS A 77 11.37 -21.95 0.12
CA LYS A 77 11.36 -22.12 1.57
C LYS A 77 10.08 -21.63 2.22
N LEU A 78 9.47 -20.55 1.70
CA LEU A 78 8.18 -20.06 2.19
C LEU A 78 7.05 -21.06 1.85
N LEU A 79 7.00 -21.51 0.61
CA LEU A 79 6.00 -22.49 0.15
C LEU A 79 6.18 -23.85 0.85
N GLY A 80 7.43 -24.30 1.05
CA GLY A 80 7.77 -25.51 1.78
C GLY A 80 7.58 -25.39 3.31
N LYS A 81 7.20 -24.20 3.84
CA LYS A 81 7.06 -23.93 5.28
C LYS A 81 8.34 -24.19 6.09
N GLU A 82 9.48 -24.06 5.46
CA GLU A 82 10.79 -24.30 6.07
C GLU A 82 11.31 -23.11 6.88
N VAL A 83 10.67 -21.95 6.74
CA VAL A 83 11.06 -20.73 7.44
C VAL A 83 10.59 -20.78 8.89
N ASN A 84 11.56 -20.75 9.82
CA ASN A 84 11.23 -20.73 11.24
C ASN A 84 10.81 -19.34 11.70
N THR A 85 9.52 -19.15 11.94
CA THR A 85 8.95 -17.90 12.42
C THR A 85 8.61 -17.90 13.92
N SER A 86 9.01 -18.93 14.66
CA SER A 86 8.61 -19.10 16.07
C SER A 86 9.09 -17.96 16.96
N TYR A 87 10.28 -17.44 16.70
CA TYR A 87 10.81 -16.30 17.45
C TYR A 87 10.07 -14.99 17.13
N CYS A 88 9.59 -14.80 15.90
CA CYS A 88 8.78 -13.64 15.53
C CYS A 88 7.52 -13.54 16.40
N LYS A 89 6.87 -14.68 16.65
CA LYS A 89 5.70 -14.75 17.54
C LYS A 89 6.07 -14.41 18.98
N ARG A 90 7.19 -14.93 19.51
CA ARG A 90 7.63 -14.66 20.88
C ARG A 90 8.03 -13.22 21.10
N GLN A 91 8.64 -12.58 20.11
CA GLN A 91 9.14 -11.21 20.19
C GLN A 91 8.18 -10.17 19.63
N ASN A 92 6.97 -10.58 19.24
CA ASN A 92 5.97 -9.71 18.61
C ASN A 92 6.52 -8.96 17.38
N LEU A 93 7.19 -9.70 16.48
CA LEU A 93 7.77 -9.18 15.26
C LEU A 93 6.98 -9.66 14.03
N SER A 94 7.01 -8.89 12.96
CA SER A 94 6.72 -9.34 11.60
C SER A 94 8.02 -9.56 10.85
N MET A 95 8.02 -10.47 9.88
CA MET A 95 9.15 -10.72 9.00
C MET A 95 8.72 -10.51 7.54
N ALA A 96 9.41 -9.63 6.84
CA ALA A 96 9.21 -9.44 5.42
C ALA A 96 9.87 -10.58 4.60
N ALA A 97 9.46 -10.72 3.33
CA ALA A 97 9.95 -11.79 2.45
C ALA A 97 11.48 -11.76 2.21
N ASN A 98 12.11 -10.60 2.40
CA ASN A 98 13.57 -10.46 2.33
C ASN A 98 14.29 -10.80 3.66
N GLY A 99 13.57 -11.31 4.66
CA GLY A 99 14.10 -11.74 5.94
C GLY A 99 14.30 -10.62 6.98
N TYR A 100 14.01 -9.37 6.68
CA TYR A 100 14.05 -8.29 7.66
C TYR A 100 12.86 -8.32 8.60
N HIS A 101 13.08 -7.85 9.83
CA HIS A 101 12.10 -7.89 10.92
C HIS A 101 11.62 -6.50 11.29
N PHE A 102 10.35 -6.40 11.68
CA PHE A 102 9.74 -5.15 12.10
C PHE A 102 8.94 -5.38 13.39
N ARG A 103 9.00 -4.43 14.31
CA ARG A 103 8.23 -4.43 15.57
C ARG A 103 6.73 -4.29 15.29
N ARG A 104 5.92 -4.93 16.12
CA ARG A 104 4.45 -4.85 16.05
C ARG A 104 3.81 -4.23 17.29
N ASP A 105 4.60 -3.88 18.29
CA ASP A 105 4.15 -3.24 19.52
C ASP A 105 3.84 -1.75 19.37
N ILE A 106 4.39 -1.11 18.34
CA ILE A 106 4.09 0.28 17.95
C ILE A 106 3.73 0.31 16.47
N GLN A 107 2.81 1.20 16.10
CA GLN A 107 2.53 1.45 14.68
C GLN A 107 3.60 2.35 14.08
N GLY A 108 4.22 1.91 13.00
CA GLY A 108 5.21 2.70 12.27
C GLY A 108 4.59 3.91 11.57
N PHE A 109 5.42 4.91 11.32
CA PHE A 109 5.02 6.14 10.65
C PHE A 109 4.48 5.90 9.23
N LEU A 110 5.18 5.08 8.42
CA LEU A 110 4.74 4.78 7.06
C LEU A 110 3.42 3.99 7.04
N PRO A 111 3.25 2.91 7.83
CA PRO A 111 1.95 2.24 7.98
C PRO A 111 0.81 3.16 8.38
N ALA A 112 1.01 4.02 9.38
CA ALA A 112 0.00 4.98 9.83
C ALA A 112 -0.40 5.97 8.72
N MET A 113 0.57 6.44 7.95
CA MET A 113 0.32 7.33 6.82
C MET A 113 -0.43 6.61 5.69
N MET A 114 -0.05 5.37 5.35
CA MET A 114 -0.72 4.56 4.33
C MET A 114 -2.18 4.29 4.71
N GLU A 115 -2.42 3.89 5.96
CA GLU A 115 -3.76 3.63 6.48
C GLU A 115 -4.67 4.87 6.40
N ARG A 116 -4.18 6.02 6.83
CA ARG A 116 -4.91 7.28 6.75
C ARG A 116 -5.30 7.61 5.30
N MET A 117 -4.34 7.55 4.39
CA MET A 117 -4.58 7.88 2.98
C MET A 117 -5.52 6.90 2.30
N TYR A 118 -5.38 5.61 2.60
CA TYR A 118 -6.28 4.58 2.10
C TYR A 118 -7.72 4.81 2.56
N ASN A 119 -7.89 5.12 3.84
CA ASN A 119 -9.21 5.42 4.41
C ASN A 119 -9.83 6.69 3.80
N GLU A 120 -9.03 7.75 3.63
CA GLU A 120 -9.47 8.98 2.94
C GLU A 120 -9.90 8.69 1.50
N ARG A 121 -9.10 7.91 0.75
CA ARG A 121 -9.44 7.49 -0.61
C ARG A 121 -10.75 6.72 -0.66
N SER A 122 -10.91 5.75 0.22
CA SER A 122 -12.12 4.92 0.30
C SER A 122 -13.36 5.76 0.59
N LYS A 123 -13.25 6.74 1.49
CA LYS A 123 -14.30 7.71 1.80
C LYS A 123 -14.69 8.54 0.57
N PHE A 124 -13.71 9.14 -0.12
CA PHE A 124 -14.01 9.95 -1.31
C PHE A 124 -14.59 9.10 -2.44
N LYS A 125 -14.09 7.89 -2.65
CA LYS A 125 -14.64 6.98 -3.65
C LYS A 125 -16.10 6.62 -3.36
N LYS A 126 -16.44 6.34 -2.10
CA LYS A 126 -17.80 6.05 -1.68
C LYS A 126 -18.72 7.25 -1.94
N GLN A 127 -18.31 8.44 -1.49
CA GLN A 127 -19.06 9.68 -1.71
C GLN A 127 -19.26 9.98 -3.21
N MET A 128 -18.22 9.74 -4.03
CA MET A 128 -18.31 9.91 -5.49
C MET A 128 -19.38 9.00 -6.08
N LEU A 129 -19.39 7.70 -5.72
CA LEU A 129 -20.39 6.75 -6.23
C LEU A 129 -21.81 7.10 -5.78
N GLU A 130 -22.00 7.52 -4.54
CA GLU A 130 -23.28 7.99 -4.02
C GLU A 130 -23.77 9.24 -4.79
N THR A 131 -22.88 10.20 -5.01
CA THR A 131 -23.20 11.42 -5.77
C THR A 131 -23.49 11.12 -7.25
N GLN A 132 -22.78 10.15 -7.82
CA GLN A 132 -23.04 9.69 -9.19
C GLN A 132 -24.41 9.05 -9.34
N GLN A 133 -24.85 8.25 -8.39
CA GLN A 133 -26.22 7.71 -8.38
C GLN A 133 -27.28 8.80 -8.31
N LEU A 134 -27.03 9.85 -7.49
CA LEU A 134 -27.93 11.01 -7.44
C LEU A 134 -27.96 11.73 -8.79
N TYR A 135 -26.82 11.94 -9.44
CA TYR A 135 -26.72 12.55 -10.76
C TYR A 135 -27.49 11.76 -11.83
N GLU A 136 -27.42 10.43 -11.81
CA GLU A 136 -28.15 9.58 -12.79
C GLU A 136 -29.65 9.66 -12.62
N ASN A 137 -30.13 9.79 -11.39
CA ASN A 137 -31.58 9.87 -11.08
C ASN A 137 -32.17 11.29 -11.15
N GLU A 138 -31.33 12.33 -11.19
CA GLU A 138 -31.78 13.72 -11.19
C GLU A 138 -32.29 14.13 -12.57
N LYS A 139 -33.48 14.77 -12.63
CA LYS A 139 -34.10 15.25 -13.84
C LYS A 139 -33.93 16.75 -14.07
N ASN A 140 -33.66 17.51 -13.02
CA ASN A 140 -33.47 18.96 -13.12
C ASN A 140 -32.11 19.29 -13.74
N PRO A 141 -32.01 19.96 -14.89
CA PRO A 141 -30.74 20.26 -15.56
C PRO A 141 -29.78 21.07 -14.71
N SER A 142 -30.28 22.03 -13.91
CA SER A 142 -29.43 22.86 -13.05
C SER A 142 -28.77 22.05 -11.92
N GLU A 143 -29.56 21.16 -11.29
CA GLU A 143 -29.03 20.27 -10.24
C GLU A 143 -28.07 19.21 -10.81
N ARG A 144 -28.37 18.68 -12.01
CA ARG A 144 -27.43 17.77 -12.71
C ARG A 144 -26.07 18.40 -12.94
N VAL A 145 -25.97 19.67 -13.31
CA VAL A 145 -24.70 20.37 -13.49
C VAL A 145 -23.94 20.47 -12.16
N LYS A 146 -24.62 20.74 -11.05
CA LYS A 146 -23.98 20.79 -9.72
C LYS A 146 -23.47 19.42 -9.31
N LEU A 147 -24.28 18.37 -9.45
CA LEU A 147 -23.89 17.01 -9.12
C LEU A 147 -22.71 16.52 -9.98
N SER A 148 -22.71 16.81 -11.28
CA SER A 148 -21.60 16.48 -12.18
C SER A 148 -20.28 17.12 -11.73
N LYS A 149 -20.30 18.40 -11.31
CA LYS A 149 -19.12 19.08 -10.77
C LYS A 149 -18.65 18.45 -9.47
N GLU A 150 -19.57 18.05 -8.60
CA GLU A 150 -19.24 17.40 -7.33
C GLU A 150 -18.66 16.00 -7.55
N VAL A 151 -19.20 15.20 -8.48
CA VAL A 151 -18.62 13.92 -8.89
C VAL A 151 -17.18 14.11 -9.37
N ALA A 152 -16.93 15.07 -10.27
CA ALA A 152 -15.59 15.37 -10.76
C ALA A 152 -14.63 15.80 -9.64
N ARG A 153 -15.10 16.61 -8.68
CA ARG A 153 -14.31 17.01 -7.52
C ARG A 153 -13.91 15.82 -6.66
N LEU A 154 -14.87 14.95 -6.33
CA LEU A 154 -14.64 13.77 -5.50
C LEU A 154 -13.76 12.74 -6.21
N ASP A 155 -13.90 12.58 -7.53
CA ASP A 155 -13.04 11.72 -8.34
C ASP A 155 -11.59 12.22 -8.33
N ASN A 156 -11.37 13.52 -8.53
CA ASN A 156 -10.03 14.11 -8.42
C ASN A 156 -9.40 13.90 -7.04
N MET A 157 -10.19 14.02 -5.97
CA MET A 157 -9.70 13.81 -4.60
C MET A 157 -9.31 12.36 -4.34
N GLN A 158 -10.13 11.38 -4.76
CA GLN A 158 -9.78 9.96 -4.60
C GLN A 158 -8.61 9.57 -5.50
N MET A 159 -8.49 10.14 -6.70
CA MET A 159 -7.39 9.87 -7.60
C MET A 159 -6.07 10.45 -7.06
N ALA A 160 -6.08 11.67 -6.51
CA ALA A 160 -4.91 12.25 -5.85
C ALA A 160 -4.41 11.34 -4.71
N ARG A 161 -5.31 10.79 -3.90
CA ARG A 161 -4.94 9.82 -2.84
C ARG A 161 -4.40 8.52 -3.43
N LYS A 162 -4.98 8.02 -4.52
CA LYS A 162 -4.48 6.82 -5.22
C LYS A 162 -3.02 7.00 -5.68
N ILE A 163 -2.70 8.15 -6.25
CA ILE A 163 -1.32 8.46 -6.68
C ILE A 163 -0.37 8.58 -5.49
N GLN A 164 -0.83 9.12 -4.37
CA GLN A 164 0.00 9.30 -3.18
C GLN A 164 0.37 8.00 -2.46
N ILE A 165 -0.48 6.96 -2.55
CA ILE A 165 -0.26 5.67 -1.88
C ILE A 165 0.43 4.63 -2.76
N ASN A 166 0.54 4.87 -4.07
CA ASN A 166 1.28 4.03 -5.01
C ASN A 166 2.67 4.60 -5.27
#